data_894241c3d3cbc56d8fff7bbc7945f1db
#
_entry.id   894241c3d3cbc56d8fff7bbc7945f1db
#
_cell.length_a   1.000
_cell.length_b   1.000
_cell.length_c   1.000
_cell.angle_alpha   90.00
_cell.angle_beta   90.00
_cell.angle_gamma   90.00
#
_symmetry.space_group_name_H-M   'P 1'
#
loop_
_entity.id
_entity.type
_entity.pdbx_description
1 polymer ?
#
loop_
_entity_poly.entity_id
_entity_poly.type
_entity_poly.pdbx_seq_one_letter_code
_entity_poly.pdbx_strand_id
1 'polypeptide(L)'
;MPRAFFALVIGAGILYPIPANAAPNLIEVQGRVRDLQEQATEAAEGAQEAKVQLAKLKKTLDTVQQQASQQGASVTALNKTIGVIANERYKSGPLSQSLELLFSTDPGLYLSAAGSLEAVTRQKTADLKKFSVATQRLTATSLTVADKLAMVKAAEAKFTKQLALANSKLKEAEELLAKLTAAERERLAKLNDDEEDADQQKSLSDAGK
;
A
#
# COMPACT_ATOMS: atom_id res chain seq x y z
N MET A 1 64.04 45.75 6.87
CA MET A 1 65.24 45.23 6.16
C MET A 1 65.70 43.98 6.91
N PRO A 2 65.95 42.81 6.36
CA PRO A 2 66.58 42.52 5.07
C PRO A 2 65.85 41.42 4.27
N ARG A 3 65.97 41.55 3.05
CA ARG A 3 66.75 40.79 2.02
C ARG A 3 66.16 39.42 1.60
N ALA A 4 65.56 39.49 0.42
CA ALA A 4 65.20 38.37 -0.46
C ALA A 4 66.33 37.38 -0.73
N PHE A 5 65.98 36.09 -0.76
CA PHE A 5 66.66 35.08 -1.54
C PHE A 5 65.67 34.40 -2.45
N PHE A 6 65.75 34.72 -3.74
CA PHE A 6 65.11 33.99 -4.85
C PHE A 6 65.92 32.72 -5.07
N ALA A 7 65.35 31.55 -4.76
CA ALA A 7 65.86 30.28 -5.25
C ALA A 7 64.98 29.82 -6.43
N LEU A 8 65.58 29.93 -7.62
CA LEU A 8 65.05 29.39 -8.87
C LEU A 8 65.21 27.88 -8.84
N VAL A 9 64.14 27.13 -8.60
CA VAL A 9 64.09 25.66 -8.75
C VAL A 9 63.55 25.41 -10.17
N ILE A 10 64.43 25.04 -11.09
CA ILE A 10 64.13 24.44 -12.37
C ILE A 10 63.56 23.05 -12.09
N GLY A 11 62.23 22.93 -11.97
CA GLY A 11 61.52 21.66 -11.89
C GLY A 11 61.49 21.00 -13.27
N ALA A 12 62.16 19.87 -13.39
CA ALA A 12 62.05 18.98 -14.54
C ALA A 12 60.56 18.59 -14.70
N GLY A 13 59.96 18.97 -15.81
CA GLY A 13 58.60 18.59 -16.17
C GLY A 13 58.53 17.05 -16.33
N ILE A 14 58.02 16.39 -15.33
CA ILE A 14 57.56 15.01 -15.48
C ILE A 14 56.27 15.10 -16.33
N LEU A 15 56.43 14.82 -17.63
CA LEU A 15 55.31 14.52 -18.50
C LEU A 15 54.66 13.23 -17.96
N TYR A 16 53.68 13.39 -17.10
CA TYR A 16 52.76 12.28 -16.84
C TYR A 16 52.07 11.97 -18.16
N PRO A 17 52.14 10.75 -18.68
CA PRO A 17 51.29 10.36 -19.80
C PRO A 17 49.87 10.50 -19.32
N ILE A 18 49.15 11.45 -19.88
CA ILE A 18 47.68 11.50 -19.75
C ILE A 18 47.25 10.12 -20.25
N PRO A 19 46.54 9.29 -19.42
CA PRO A 19 46.02 8.04 -19.94
C PRO A 19 45.17 8.42 -21.14
N ALA A 20 45.56 7.99 -22.33
CA ALA A 20 44.72 8.05 -23.51
C ALA A 20 43.42 7.40 -23.07
N ASN A 21 42.31 8.15 -22.99
CA ASN A 21 41.01 7.59 -22.78
C ASN A 21 40.86 6.47 -23.81
N ALA A 22 41.03 5.23 -23.37
CA ALA A 22 40.75 4.08 -24.19
C ALA A 22 39.33 4.28 -24.71
N ALA A 23 39.18 4.32 -26.04
CA ALA A 23 37.86 4.44 -26.64
C ALA A 23 36.94 3.42 -25.98
N PRO A 24 35.75 3.81 -25.51
CA PRO A 24 34.89 2.89 -24.78
C PRO A 24 34.68 1.64 -25.64
N ASN A 25 34.88 0.45 -25.02
CA ASN A 25 34.61 -0.79 -25.72
C ASN A 25 33.12 -0.83 -26.05
N LEU A 26 32.75 -0.60 -27.29
CA LEU A 26 31.34 -0.50 -27.73
C LEU A 26 30.53 -1.73 -27.38
N ILE A 27 31.15 -2.93 -27.42
CA ILE A 27 30.48 -4.18 -27.05
C ILE A 27 30.17 -4.18 -25.55
N GLU A 28 31.07 -3.68 -24.72
CA GLU A 28 30.82 -3.57 -23.27
C GLU A 28 29.73 -2.53 -22.96
N VAL A 29 29.72 -1.38 -23.66
CA VAL A 29 28.67 -0.36 -23.52
C VAL A 29 27.32 -0.91 -23.99
N GLN A 30 27.30 -1.63 -25.11
CA GLN A 30 26.10 -2.30 -25.62
C GLN A 30 25.52 -3.27 -24.58
N GLY A 31 26.37 -4.17 -24.08
CA GLY A 31 25.96 -5.13 -23.03
C GLY A 31 25.41 -4.41 -21.80
N ARG A 32 26.09 -3.35 -21.33
CA ARG A 32 25.65 -2.58 -20.17
C ARG A 32 24.33 -1.84 -20.40
N VAL A 33 24.13 -1.26 -21.57
CA VAL A 33 22.85 -0.60 -21.91
C VAL A 33 21.71 -1.62 -21.97
N ARG A 34 21.94 -2.78 -22.57
CA ARG A 34 20.96 -3.86 -22.63
C ARG A 34 20.58 -4.34 -21.21
N ASP A 35 21.55 -4.61 -20.35
CA ASP A 35 21.31 -5.00 -18.96
C ASP A 35 20.49 -3.95 -18.19
N LEU A 36 20.76 -2.66 -18.40
CA LEU A 36 20.03 -1.58 -17.76
C LEU A 36 18.60 -1.46 -18.30
N GLN A 37 18.40 -1.68 -19.59
CA GLN A 37 17.07 -1.70 -20.21
C GLN A 37 16.24 -2.90 -19.72
N GLU A 38 16.85 -4.08 -19.62
CA GLU A 38 16.19 -5.27 -19.04
C GLU A 38 15.78 -5.03 -17.60
N GLN A 39 16.69 -4.52 -16.76
CA GLN A 39 16.37 -4.15 -15.37
C GLN A 39 15.28 -3.08 -15.27
N ALA A 40 15.25 -2.12 -16.19
CA ALA A 40 14.21 -1.11 -16.26
C ALA A 40 12.84 -1.72 -16.62
N THR A 41 12.83 -2.64 -17.59
CA THR A 41 11.62 -3.36 -18.01
C THR A 41 11.07 -4.21 -16.87
N GLU A 42 11.90 -5.02 -16.21
CA GLU A 42 11.51 -5.82 -15.05
C GLU A 42 10.95 -4.95 -13.91
N ALA A 43 11.60 -3.83 -13.63
CA ALA A 43 11.12 -2.89 -12.62
C ALA A 43 9.79 -2.23 -13.03
N ALA A 44 9.60 -1.92 -14.32
CA ALA A 44 8.35 -1.36 -14.85
C ALA A 44 7.20 -2.36 -14.79
N GLU A 45 7.45 -3.64 -15.12
CA GLU A 45 6.49 -4.73 -14.95
C GLU A 45 6.11 -4.91 -13.48
N GLY A 46 7.09 -4.92 -12.58
CA GLY A 46 6.86 -4.96 -11.13
C GLY A 46 6.07 -3.76 -10.61
N ALA A 47 6.26 -2.58 -11.21
CA ALA A 47 5.44 -1.39 -10.91
C ALA A 47 4.00 -1.56 -11.39
N GLN A 48 3.79 -2.07 -12.60
CA GLN A 48 2.45 -2.31 -13.14
C GLN A 48 1.69 -3.35 -12.31
N GLU A 49 2.36 -4.42 -11.91
CA GLU A 49 1.79 -5.43 -11.02
C GLU A 49 1.40 -4.86 -9.66
N ALA A 50 2.30 -4.09 -9.04
CA ALA A 50 2.04 -3.40 -7.78
C ALA A 50 0.86 -2.40 -7.90
N LYS A 51 0.73 -1.70 -9.04
CA LYS A 51 -0.38 -0.79 -9.34
C LYS A 51 -1.73 -1.53 -9.38
N VAL A 52 -1.78 -2.69 -10.03
CA VAL A 52 -2.99 -3.53 -10.10
C VAL A 52 -3.37 -4.03 -8.71
N GLN A 53 -2.39 -4.52 -7.93
CA GLN A 53 -2.61 -4.95 -6.55
C GLN A 53 -3.11 -3.81 -5.67
N LEU A 54 -2.51 -2.63 -5.80
CA LEU A 54 -2.92 -1.42 -5.07
C LEU A 54 -4.37 -1.03 -5.38
N ALA A 55 -4.77 -1.06 -6.65
CA ALA A 55 -6.14 -0.77 -7.05
C ALA A 55 -7.16 -1.75 -6.42
N LYS A 56 -6.84 -3.05 -6.42
CA LYS A 56 -7.67 -4.08 -5.76
C LYS A 56 -7.76 -3.87 -4.25
N LEU A 57 -6.63 -3.57 -3.60
CA LEU A 57 -6.59 -3.32 -2.16
C LEU A 57 -7.38 -2.07 -1.77
N LYS A 58 -7.27 -0.96 -2.54
CA LYS A 58 -8.04 0.27 -2.32
C LYS A 58 -9.54 0.00 -2.41
N LYS A 59 -9.99 -0.75 -3.42
CA LYS A 59 -11.40 -1.14 -3.55
C LYS A 59 -11.88 -1.98 -2.37
N THR A 60 -11.07 -2.93 -1.91
CA THR A 60 -11.40 -3.75 -0.75
C THR A 60 -11.46 -2.92 0.52
N LEU A 61 -10.50 -2.01 0.73
CA LEU A 61 -10.48 -1.09 1.86
C LEU A 61 -11.75 -0.24 1.90
N ASP A 62 -12.14 0.36 0.77
CA ASP A 62 -13.35 1.17 0.66
C ASP A 62 -14.60 0.36 1.06
N THR A 63 -14.73 -0.87 0.56
CA THR A 63 -15.85 -1.76 0.93
C THR A 63 -15.90 -2.04 2.43
N VAL A 64 -14.75 -2.35 3.04
CA VAL A 64 -14.69 -2.66 4.49
C VAL A 64 -14.93 -1.40 5.33
N GLN A 65 -14.48 -0.23 4.88
CA GLN A 65 -14.77 1.04 5.54
C GLN A 65 -16.27 1.38 5.50
N GLN A 66 -16.94 1.17 4.37
CA GLN A 66 -18.39 1.33 4.28
C GLN A 66 -19.12 0.38 5.24
N GLN A 67 -18.70 -0.87 5.30
CA GLN A 67 -19.24 -1.85 6.24
C GLN A 67 -19.03 -1.42 7.71
N ALA A 68 -17.85 -0.94 8.07
CA ALA A 68 -17.58 -0.41 9.40
C ALA A 68 -18.48 0.79 9.76
N SER A 69 -18.69 1.70 8.80
CA SER A 69 -19.58 2.85 8.96
C SER A 69 -21.02 2.42 9.22
N GLN A 70 -21.57 1.48 8.45
CA GLN A 70 -22.92 0.94 8.64
C GLN A 70 -23.06 0.24 10.00
N GLN A 71 -22.07 -0.56 10.39
CA GLN A 71 -22.05 -1.20 11.71
C GLN A 71 -21.97 -0.17 12.84
N GLY A 72 -21.17 0.88 12.69
CA GLY A 72 -21.07 2.00 13.62
C GLY A 72 -22.42 2.71 13.81
N ALA A 73 -23.13 2.99 12.73
CA ALA A 73 -24.48 3.56 12.78
C ALA A 73 -25.45 2.65 13.55
N SER A 74 -25.39 1.32 13.32
CA SER A 74 -26.19 0.33 14.01
C SER A 74 -25.90 0.29 15.52
N VAL A 75 -24.61 0.31 15.91
CA VAL A 75 -24.18 0.38 17.31
C VAL A 75 -24.69 1.66 17.98
N THR A 76 -24.59 2.80 17.28
CA THR A 76 -25.08 4.10 17.78
C THR A 76 -26.60 4.07 18.01
N ALA A 77 -27.37 3.52 17.09
CA ALA A 77 -28.83 3.38 17.22
C ALA A 77 -29.21 2.49 18.43
N LEU A 78 -28.55 1.34 18.56
CA LEU A 78 -28.75 0.43 19.70
C LEU A 78 -28.36 1.08 21.03
N ASN A 79 -27.25 1.81 21.06
CA ASN A 79 -26.82 2.55 22.26
C ASN A 79 -27.85 3.60 22.70
N LYS A 80 -28.43 4.32 21.75
CA LYS A 80 -29.51 5.28 22.03
C LYS A 80 -30.72 4.58 22.65
N THR A 81 -31.14 3.43 22.11
CA THR A 81 -32.25 2.64 22.63
C THR A 81 -31.97 2.18 24.04
N ILE A 82 -30.77 1.64 24.32
CA ILE A 82 -30.35 1.20 25.66
C ILE A 82 -30.27 2.38 26.63
N GLY A 83 -29.79 3.54 26.17
CA GLY A 83 -29.72 4.77 26.96
C GLY A 83 -31.11 5.26 27.42
N VAL A 84 -32.12 5.19 26.56
CA VAL A 84 -33.51 5.51 26.91
C VAL A 84 -34.01 4.56 28.00
N ILE A 85 -33.81 3.24 27.83
CA ILE A 85 -34.20 2.22 28.79
C ILE A 85 -33.52 2.45 30.14
N ALA A 86 -32.23 2.76 30.14
CA ALA A 86 -31.46 3.00 31.39
C ALA A 86 -31.96 4.27 32.10
N ASN A 87 -32.26 5.34 31.37
CA ASN A 87 -32.79 6.59 31.92
C ASN A 87 -34.20 6.39 32.55
N GLU A 88 -35.09 5.66 31.85
CA GLU A 88 -36.40 5.32 32.37
C GLU A 88 -36.31 4.53 33.67
N ARG A 89 -35.39 3.54 33.72
CA ARG A 89 -35.19 2.72 34.91
C ARG A 89 -34.59 3.52 36.06
N TYR A 90 -33.70 4.47 35.77
CA TYR A 90 -33.16 5.37 36.80
C TYR A 90 -34.23 6.27 37.40
N LYS A 91 -35.13 6.84 36.57
CA LYS A 91 -36.21 7.71 37.00
C LYS A 91 -37.32 6.98 37.74
N SER A 92 -37.65 5.76 37.32
CA SER A 92 -38.75 4.97 37.93
C SER A 92 -38.33 4.22 39.21
N GLY A 93 -37.04 4.14 39.51
CA GLY A 93 -36.50 3.37 40.61
C GLY A 93 -36.65 1.85 40.43
N PRO A 94 -35.87 1.04 41.18
CA PRO A 94 -35.86 -0.42 40.98
C PRO A 94 -37.11 -1.14 41.52
N LEU A 95 -37.92 -0.48 42.34
CA LEU A 95 -39.01 -1.12 43.09
C LEU A 95 -40.41 -0.62 42.71
N SER A 96 -40.57 0.47 41.98
CA SER A 96 -41.88 1.10 41.77
C SER A 96 -42.93 0.18 41.13
N GLN A 97 -42.56 -0.49 40.01
CA GLN A 97 -43.49 -1.39 39.31
C GLN A 97 -43.76 -2.71 40.08
N SER A 98 -42.75 -3.24 40.76
CA SER A 98 -42.87 -4.49 41.51
C SER A 98 -43.70 -4.28 42.79
N LEU A 99 -43.59 -3.13 43.46
CA LEU A 99 -44.38 -2.80 44.63
C LEU A 99 -45.85 -2.51 44.23
N GLU A 100 -46.13 -1.81 43.17
CA GLU A 100 -47.48 -1.53 42.68
C GLU A 100 -48.21 -2.82 42.30
N LEU A 101 -47.52 -3.82 41.75
CA LEU A 101 -48.04 -5.14 41.46
C LEU A 101 -48.32 -5.98 42.73
N LEU A 102 -47.45 -5.89 43.77
CA LEU A 102 -47.62 -6.59 45.03
C LEU A 102 -48.81 -6.08 45.85
N PHE A 103 -49.18 -4.80 45.67
CA PHE A 103 -50.34 -4.18 46.32
C PHE A 103 -51.62 -4.22 45.50
N SER A 104 -51.61 -4.90 44.32
CA SER A 104 -52.79 -5.12 43.50
C SER A 104 -53.75 -6.08 44.20
N THR A 105 -55.00 -5.64 44.32
CA THR A 105 -56.09 -6.45 44.93
C THR A 105 -56.75 -7.41 43.93
N ASP A 106 -56.35 -7.34 42.63
CA ASP A 106 -56.88 -8.21 41.58
C ASP A 106 -55.83 -9.20 41.08
N PRO A 107 -55.99 -10.53 41.34
CA PRO A 107 -55.07 -11.57 40.91
C PRO A 107 -54.95 -11.66 39.37
N GLY A 108 -55.97 -11.36 38.63
CA GLY A 108 -55.98 -11.37 37.15
C GLY A 108 -55.10 -10.29 36.57
N LEU A 109 -55.18 -9.08 37.11
CA LEU A 109 -54.31 -7.94 36.74
C LEU A 109 -52.87 -8.23 37.13
N TYR A 110 -52.62 -8.86 38.28
CA TYR A 110 -51.26 -9.26 38.72
C TYR A 110 -50.62 -10.22 37.72
N LEU A 111 -51.31 -11.30 37.33
CA LEU A 111 -50.78 -12.28 36.38
C LEU A 111 -50.57 -11.69 34.97
N SER A 112 -51.48 -10.87 34.51
CA SER A 112 -51.32 -10.18 33.22
C SER A 112 -50.11 -9.21 33.22
N ALA A 113 -49.94 -8.45 34.29
CA ALA A 113 -48.83 -7.52 34.44
C ALA A 113 -47.48 -8.28 34.65
N ALA A 114 -47.46 -9.40 35.34
CA ALA A 114 -46.29 -10.26 35.50
C ALA A 114 -45.82 -10.83 34.13
N GLY A 115 -46.76 -11.31 33.29
CA GLY A 115 -46.47 -11.76 31.94
C GLY A 115 -45.91 -10.64 31.01
N SER A 116 -46.48 -9.44 31.16
CA SER A 116 -45.98 -8.26 30.43
C SER A 116 -44.56 -7.85 30.85
N LEU A 117 -44.28 -7.90 32.17
CA LEU A 117 -42.94 -7.58 32.70
C LEU A 117 -41.90 -8.60 32.25
N GLU A 118 -42.26 -9.87 32.20
CA GLU A 118 -41.37 -10.91 31.65
C GLU A 118 -41.09 -10.70 30.17
N ALA A 119 -42.09 -10.35 29.35
CA ALA A 119 -41.91 -10.04 27.94
C ALA A 119 -40.97 -8.84 27.73
N VAL A 120 -41.15 -7.76 28.50
CA VAL A 120 -40.27 -6.59 28.48
C VAL A 120 -38.82 -6.93 28.88
N THR A 121 -38.68 -7.78 29.93
CA THR A 121 -37.35 -8.22 30.39
C THR A 121 -36.65 -9.05 29.33
N ARG A 122 -37.35 -9.97 28.66
CA ARG A 122 -36.83 -10.74 27.51
C ARG A 122 -36.40 -9.83 26.37
N GLN A 123 -37.21 -8.83 26.02
CA GLN A 123 -36.90 -7.87 24.96
C GLN A 123 -35.63 -7.06 25.31
N LYS A 124 -35.52 -6.54 26.55
CA LYS A 124 -34.36 -5.78 27.02
C LYS A 124 -33.08 -6.62 26.99
N THR A 125 -33.17 -7.89 27.41
CA THR A 125 -32.05 -8.83 27.37
C THR A 125 -31.63 -9.11 25.92
N ALA A 126 -32.59 -9.26 24.99
CA ALA A 126 -32.30 -9.45 23.57
C ALA A 126 -31.61 -8.22 22.97
N ASP A 127 -32.04 -7.00 23.33
CA ASP A 127 -31.45 -5.76 22.82
C ASP A 127 -30.00 -5.54 23.35
N LEU A 128 -29.74 -5.85 24.60
CA LEU A 128 -28.37 -5.87 25.15
C LEU A 128 -27.47 -6.88 24.44
N LYS A 129 -28.01 -8.08 24.15
CA LYS A 129 -27.28 -9.10 23.40
C LYS A 129 -26.96 -8.61 21.95
N LYS A 130 -27.95 -8.00 21.28
CA LYS A 130 -27.75 -7.39 19.96
C LYS A 130 -26.67 -6.31 19.98
N PHE A 131 -26.70 -5.43 20.99
CA PHE A 131 -25.69 -4.39 21.17
C PHE A 131 -24.29 -4.98 21.36
N SER A 132 -24.14 -5.97 22.25
CA SER A 132 -22.88 -6.64 22.48
C SER A 132 -22.32 -7.27 21.20
N VAL A 133 -23.15 -8.01 20.45
CA VAL A 133 -22.75 -8.63 19.17
C VAL A 133 -22.42 -7.56 18.12
N ALA A 134 -23.20 -6.49 18.04
CA ALA A 134 -22.93 -5.41 17.09
C ALA A 134 -21.59 -4.70 17.39
N THR A 135 -21.30 -4.45 18.67
CA THR A 135 -20.03 -3.86 19.12
C THR A 135 -18.84 -4.77 18.80
N GLN A 136 -18.96 -6.08 19.06
CA GLN A 136 -17.91 -7.04 18.72
C GLN A 136 -17.65 -7.08 17.20
N ARG A 137 -18.70 -7.08 16.38
CA ARG A 137 -18.57 -7.03 14.91
C ARG A 137 -17.90 -5.76 14.44
N LEU A 138 -18.30 -4.61 14.99
CA LEU A 138 -17.68 -3.33 14.66
C LEU A 138 -16.19 -3.33 15.00
N THR A 139 -15.81 -3.83 16.18
CA THR A 139 -14.41 -3.95 16.60
C THR A 139 -13.62 -4.83 15.64
N ALA A 140 -14.13 -6.01 15.28
CA ALA A 140 -13.48 -6.91 14.33
C ALA A 140 -13.32 -6.28 12.95
N THR A 141 -14.37 -5.59 12.46
CA THR A 141 -14.30 -4.89 11.17
C THR A 141 -13.32 -3.72 11.20
N SER A 142 -13.24 -2.98 12.31
CA SER A 142 -12.28 -1.89 12.49
C SER A 142 -10.83 -2.38 12.47
N LEU A 143 -10.54 -3.53 13.06
CA LEU A 143 -9.22 -4.18 12.94
C LEU A 143 -8.91 -4.54 11.47
N THR A 144 -9.89 -5.10 10.77
CA THR A 144 -9.74 -5.42 9.34
C THR A 144 -9.46 -4.16 8.50
N VAL A 145 -10.10 -3.02 8.81
CA VAL A 145 -9.81 -1.74 8.16
C VAL A 145 -8.36 -1.32 8.40
N ALA A 146 -7.88 -1.43 9.64
CA ALA A 146 -6.49 -1.09 9.98
C ALA A 146 -5.48 -1.95 9.22
N ASP A 147 -5.71 -3.27 9.15
CA ASP A 147 -4.86 -4.21 8.41
C ASP A 147 -4.86 -3.89 6.90
N LYS A 148 -6.03 -3.66 6.31
CA LYS A 148 -6.14 -3.29 4.89
C LYS A 148 -5.47 -1.97 4.58
N LEU A 149 -5.56 -0.99 5.47
CA LEU A 149 -4.85 0.28 5.32
C LEU A 149 -3.33 0.11 5.35
N ALA A 150 -2.82 -0.74 6.24
CA ALA A 150 -1.39 -1.08 6.27
C ALA A 150 -0.93 -1.75 4.97
N MET A 151 -1.73 -2.69 4.42
CA MET A 151 -1.46 -3.34 3.14
C MET A 151 -1.46 -2.34 1.97
N VAL A 152 -2.40 -1.37 1.94
CA VAL A 152 -2.44 -0.31 0.93
C VAL A 152 -1.18 0.52 0.98
N LYS A 153 -0.74 0.97 2.17
CA LYS A 153 0.50 1.74 2.34
C LYS A 153 1.74 0.96 1.87
N ALA A 154 1.81 -0.33 2.18
CA ALA A 154 2.91 -1.19 1.73
C ALA A 154 2.92 -1.35 0.19
N ALA A 155 1.76 -1.53 -0.42
CA ALA A 155 1.61 -1.63 -1.88
C ALA A 155 1.95 -0.30 -2.58
N GLU A 156 1.58 0.84 -2.02
CA GLU A 156 1.99 2.18 -2.52
C GLU A 156 3.50 2.37 -2.46
N ALA A 157 4.12 1.99 -1.36
CA ALA A 157 5.58 2.06 -1.22
C ALA A 157 6.29 1.14 -2.24
N LYS A 158 5.78 -0.08 -2.44
CA LYS A 158 6.31 -1.01 -3.46
C LYS A 158 6.19 -0.41 -4.86
N PHE A 159 5.01 0.10 -5.22
CA PHE A 159 4.79 0.74 -6.53
C PHE A 159 5.75 1.90 -6.78
N THR A 160 5.86 2.83 -5.81
CA THR A 160 6.75 4.00 -5.92
C THR A 160 8.21 3.58 -6.04
N LYS A 161 8.63 2.57 -5.27
CA LYS A 161 10.01 2.05 -5.33
C LYS A 161 10.33 1.43 -6.69
N GLN A 162 9.45 0.61 -7.23
CA GLN A 162 9.65 -0.02 -8.54
C GLN A 162 9.67 1.00 -9.67
N LEU A 163 8.76 1.99 -9.63
CA LEU A 163 8.74 3.07 -10.61
C LEU A 163 10.03 3.91 -10.58
N ALA A 164 10.51 4.24 -9.37
CA ALA A 164 11.77 4.98 -9.20
C ALA A 164 12.97 4.16 -9.71
N LEU A 165 12.99 2.86 -9.48
CA LEU A 165 14.03 1.95 -9.97
C LEU A 165 14.04 1.91 -11.51
N ALA A 166 12.89 1.73 -12.14
CA ALA A 166 12.76 1.73 -13.61
C ALA A 166 13.29 3.02 -14.20
N ASN A 167 12.86 4.18 -13.68
CA ASN A 167 13.32 5.48 -14.14
C ASN A 167 14.83 5.70 -13.94
N SER A 168 15.38 5.24 -12.81
CA SER A 168 16.82 5.30 -12.54
C SER A 168 17.62 4.49 -13.54
N LYS A 169 17.17 3.28 -13.87
CA LYS A 169 17.85 2.40 -14.83
C LYS A 169 17.81 2.95 -16.26
N LEU A 170 16.68 3.51 -16.68
CA LEU A 170 16.57 4.20 -17.97
C LEU A 170 17.51 5.40 -18.03
N LYS A 171 17.54 6.22 -16.99
CA LYS A 171 18.45 7.37 -16.93
C LYS A 171 19.93 6.96 -16.97
N GLU A 172 20.33 5.91 -16.25
CA GLU A 172 21.68 5.36 -16.31
C GLU A 172 22.04 4.91 -17.73
N ALA A 173 21.12 4.25 -18.44
CA ALA A 173 21.31 3.84 -19.82
C ALA A 173 21.44 5.06 -20.78
N GLU A 174 20.58 6.06 -20.62
CA GLU A 174 20.65 7.32 -21.40
C GLU A 174 21.98 8.06 -21.16
N GLU A 175 22.45 8.13 -19.91
CA GLU A 175 23.73 8.76 -19.57
C GLU A 175 24.93 8.02 -20.20
N LEU A 176 24.89 6.69 -20.28
CA LEU A 176 25.91 5.91 -20.99
C LEU A 176 25.92 6.21 -22.49
N LEU A 177 24.73 6.22 -23.10
CA LEU A 177 24.58 6.55 -24.52
C LEU A 177 24.98 8.01 -24.82
N ALA A 178 24.71 8.94 -23.91
CA ALA A 178 25.09 10.35 -24.09
C ALA A 178 26.60 10.59 -24.11
N LYS A 179 27.38 9.72 -23.45
CA LYS A 179 28.86 9.78 -23.45
C LYS A 179 29.48 9.34 -24.77
N LEU A 180 28.75 8.64 -25.62
CA LEU A 180 29.25 8.20 -26.93
C LEU A 180 29.24 9.34 -27.97
N THR A 181 30.25 9.35 -28.81
CA THR A 181 30.28 10.22 -30.00
C THR A 181 29.21 9.80 -31.01
N ALA A 182 28.89 10.68 -31.97
CA ALA A 182 27.93 10.38 -33.04
C ALA A 182 28.32 9.13 -33.85
N ALA A 183 29.62 8.98 -34.17
CA ALA A 183 30.14 7.83 -34.89
C ALA A 183 30.06 6.53 -34.08
N GLU A 184 30.31 6.61 -32.80
CA GLU A 184 30.17 5.44 -31.87
C GLU A 184 28.70 5.01 -31.69
N ARG A 185 27.76 5.96 -31.64
CA ARG A 185 26.32 5.64 -31.59
C ARG A 185 25.85 4.95 -32.88
N GLU A 186 26.32 5.41 -34.05
CA GLU A 186 25.99 4.76 -35.32
C GLU A 186 26.53 3.33 -35.39
N ARG A 187 27.76 3.09 -34.90
CA ARG A 187 28.32 1.74 -34.80
C ARG A 187 27.57 0.86 -33.84
N LEU A 188 27.14 1.42 -32.71
CA LEU A 188 26.33 0.71 -31.71
C LEU A 188 24.97 0.29 -32.28
N ALA A 189 24.30 1.18 -33.05
CA ALA A 189 23.05 0.87 -33.72
C ALA A 189 23.22 -0.30 -34.72
N LYS A 190 24.27 -0.30 -35.52
CA LYS A 190 24.56 -1.41 -36.43
C LYS A 190 24.82 -2.75 -35.70
N LEU A 191 25.51 -2.74 -34.55
CA LEU A 191 25.74 -3.94 -33.77
C LEU A 191 24.41 -4.48 -33.19
N ASN A 192 23.48 -3.64 -32.77
CA ASN A 192 22.18 -4.07 -32.31
C ASN A 192 21.34 -4.69 -33.44
N ASP A 193 21.32 -4.07 -34.64
CA ASP A 193 20.61 -4.59 -35.80
C ASP A 193 21.17 -5.97 -36.23
N ASP A 194 22.51 -6.15 -36.22
CA ASP A 194 23.17 -7.40 -36.56
C ASP A 194 22.84 -8.51 -35.53
N GLU A 195 22.72 -8.22 -34.21
CA GLU A 195 22.31 -9.17 -33.17
C GLU A 195 20.83 -9.55 -33.32
N GLU A 196 19.93 -8.59 -33.56
CA GLU A 196 18.51 -8.86 -33.76
C GLU A 196 18.26 -9.75 -34.98
N ASP A 197 18.96 -9.52 -36.08
CA ASP A 197 18.89 -10.35 -37.29
C ASP A 197 19.42 -11.79 -37.03
N ALA A 198 20.50 -11.92 -36.25
CA ALA A 198 21.05 -13.22 -35.89
C ALA A 198 20.10 -14.03 -34.97
N ASP A 199 19.47 -13.37 -34.00
CA ASP A 199 18.50 -13.99 -33.09
C ASP A 199 17.20 -14.37 -33.80
N GLN A 200 16.72 -13.56 -34.76
CA GLN A 200 15.59 -13.91 -35.62
C GLN A 200 15.88 -15.12 -36.50
N GLN A 201 17.07 -15.17 -37.11
CA GLN A 201 17.50 -16.28 -37.96
C GLN A 201 17.61 -17.58 -37.16
N LYS A 202 18.11 -17.50 -35.92
CA LYS A 202 18.21 -18.62 -35.00
C LYS A 202 16.82 -19.15 -34.57
N SER A 203 15.91 -18.25 -34.23
CA SER A 203 14.54 -18.62 -33.84
C SER A 203 13.76 -19.27 -34.97
N LEU A 204 13.94 -18.81 -36.21
CA LEU A 204 13.35 -19.40 -37.41
C LEU A 204 13.93 -20.81 -37.73
N SER A 205 15.24 -20.99 -37.49
CA SER A 205 15.91 -22.28 -37.69
C SER A 205 15.48 -23.33 -36.66
N ASP A 206 15.20 -22.91 -35.43
CA ASP A 206 14.74 -23.79 -34.35
C ASP A 206 13.25 -24.13 -34.46
N ALA A 207 12.44 -23.26 -35.04
CA ALA A 207 11.01 -23.50 -35.30
C ALA A 207 10.77 -24.40 -36.52
N GLY A 208 11.78 -24.63 -37.36
CA GLY A 208 11.72 -25.49 -38.56
C GLY A 208 12.18 -26.92 -38.34
N LYS A 209 12.48 -27.34 -37.12
CA LYS A 209 12.83 -28.73 -36.72
C LYS A 209 11.67 -29.37 -35.98
#